data_af5210fdb3366b4e172b84d546afbf98
#
_entry.id   af5210fdb3366b4e172b84d546afbf98
#
_cell.length_a   1.000
_cell.length_b   1.000
_cell.length_c   1.000
_cell.angle_alpha   90.00
_cell.angle_beta   90.00
_cell.angle_gamma   90.00
#
_symmetry.space_group_name_H-M   'P 1'
#
loop_
_entity.id
_entity.type
_entity.pdbx_description
1 polymer ?
#
loop_
_entity_poly.entity_id
_entity_poly.type
_entity_poly.pdbx_seq_one_letter_code
_entity_poly.pdbx_strand_id
1 'polypeptide(L)'
;SAARNTGLQEARGEYITYADSDDLVGRTIYTELIDAMEQNGTDSACCSYEAFTGAGTEQGMAGSRTGVQKAAGSSRSRVETCCGTEAFKVFLRENNYAPVVWNKVFKREVLKSAEGLFLFEKNTTLGEDEKWLAEVFCGRETSVCFIAKPLYYWRRRDSSATHTEKEGITKNNLDSIRVQEELLETVKVLQDAELEELLKWRLYLAVMDVVRKCYKRRDTENFRCYYQKLKQIGKVRTFGESGTEKIRRLVWSVLFRLR
;
A
#
# COMPACT_ATOMS: atom_id res chain seq x y z
N SER A 1 1.08 -3.32 14.06
CA SER A 1 2.13 -4.37 13.98
C SER A 1 2.09 -5.36 15.15
N ALA A 2 2.06 -4.91 16.41
CA ALA A 2 2.12 -5.83 17.56
C ALA A 2 0.94 -6.82 17.59
N ALA A 3 -0.30 -6.35 17.43
CA ALA A 3 -1.49 -7.20 17.40
C ALA A 3 -1.47 -8.19 16.23
N ARG A 4 -1.06 -7.74 15.02
CA ARG A 4 -0.91 -8.62 13.85
C ARG A 4 0.14 -9.71 14.08
N ASN A 5 1.27 -9.36 14.70
CA ASN A 5 2.32 -10.33 15.05
C ASN A 5 1.83 -11.37 16.04
N THR A 6 1.14 -10.95 17.12
CA THR A 6 0.55 -11.89 18.07
C THR A 6 -0.47 -12.80 17.39
N GLY A 7 -1.36 -12.22 16.57
CA GLY A 7 -2.33 -13.00 15.81
C GLY A 7 -1.69 -14.02 14.87
N LEU A 8 -0.61 -13.65 14.16
CA LEU A 8 0.12 -14.55 13.27
C LEU A 8 0.82 -15.68 14.04
N GLN A 9 1.40 -15.40 15.20
CA GLN A 9 2.07 -16.41 16.04
C GLN A 9 1.08 -17.43 16.62
N GLU A 10 -0.10 -16.99 17.01
CA GLU A 10 -1.15 -17.84 17.59
C GLU A 10 -2.03 -18.56 16.56
N ALA A 11 -2.02 -18.08 15.30
CA ALA A 11 -2.85 -18.63 14.24
C ALA A 11 -2.49 -20.08 13.93
N ARG A 12 -3.51 -20.93 13.82
CA ARG A 12 -3.37 -22.37 13.52
C ARG A 12 -4.01 -22.77 12.19
N GLY A 13 -4.73 -21.83 11.56
CA GLY A 13 -5.40 -22.08 10.29
C GLY A 13 -4.40 -22.28 9.14
N GLU A 14 -4.85 -22.95 8.10
CA GLU A 14 -4.12 -23.12 6.84
C GLU A 14 -3.99 -21.80 6.08
N TYR A 15 -5.02 -20.98 6.16
CA TYR A 15 -5.08 -19.66 5.53
C TYR A 15 -5.02 -18.55 6.59
N ILE A 16 -4.27 -17.52 6.31
CA ILE A 16 -4.10 -16.33 7.14
C ILE A 16 -4.63 -15.11 6.39
N THR A 17 -5.40 -14.29 7.08
CA THR A 17 -5.88 -13.00 6.61
C THR A 17 -5.83 -11.98 7.73
N TYR A 18 -5.89 -10.71 7.36
CA TYR A 18 -5.94 -9.59 8.29
C TYR A 18 -7.19 -8.74 7.99
N ALA A 19 -7.75 -8.14 9.01
CA ALA A 19 -8.83 -7.17 8.88
C ALA A 19 -8.62 -6.05 9.90
N ASP A 20 -8.79 -4.80 9.47
CA ASP A 20 -8.77 -3.68 10.39
C ASP A 20 -10.12 -3.56 11.10
N SER A 21 -10.10 -3.30 12.40
CA SER A 21 -11.29 -3.39 13.28
C SER A 21 -12.38 -2.36 12.99
N ASP A 22 -12.06 -1.34 12.20
CA ASP A 22 -12.97 -0.24 11.84
C ASP A 22 -13.50 -0.35 10.41
N ASP A 23 -13.09 -1.37 9.67
CA ASP A 23 -13.49 -1.61 8.29
C ASP A 23 -14.68 -2.59 8.18
N LEU A 24 -15.16 -2.79 6.97
CA LEU A 24 -16.17 -3.81 6.66
C LEU A 24 -15.62 -4.79 5.64
N VAL A 25 -15.97 -6.05 5.83
CA VAL A 25 -15.60 -7.13 4.92
C VAL A 25 -16.84 -7.69 4.24
N GLY A 26 -16.76 -7.96 2.93
CA GLY A 26 -17.84 -8.63 2.20
C GLY A 26 -18.08 -10.03 2.75
N ARG A 27 -19.35 -10.47 2.79
CA ARG A 27 -19.71 -11.77 3.36
C ARG A 27 -19.03 -12.95 2.69
N THR A 28 -18.67 -12.81 1.42
CA THR A 28 -18.10 -13.87 0.58
C THR A 28 -16.58 -13.70 0.36
N ILE A 29 -15.95 -12.69 0.98
CA ILE A 29 -14.55 -12.36 0.70
C ILE A 29 -13.61 -13.55 0.86
N TYR A 30 -13.70 -14.27 1.98
CA TYR A 30 -12.77 -15.36 2.25
C TYR A 30 -13.04 -16.58 1.36
N THR A 31 -14.32 -16.92 1.12
CA THR A 31 -14.68 -17.99 0.19
C THR A 31 -14.18 -17.66 -1.21
N GLU A 32 -14.47 -16.46 -1.74
CA GLU A 32 -14.06 -16.07 -3.09
C GLU A 32 -12.53 -16.01 -3.25
N LEU A 33 -11.80 -15.55 -2.23
CA LEU A 33 -10.35 -15.51 -2.28
C LEU A 33 -9.72 -16.91 -2.21
N ILE A 34 -10.22 -17.78 -1.34
CA ILE A 34 -9.72 -19.16 -1.20
C ILE A 34 -10.06 -19.97 -2.45
N ASP A 35 -11.29 -19.90 -2.94
CA ASP A 35 -11.69 -20.57 -4.18
C ASP A 35 -10.80 -20.15 -5.36
N ALA A 36 -10.49 -18.86 -5.47
CA ALA A 36 -9.59 -18.36 -6.51
C ALA A 36 -8.16 -18.89 -6.35
N MET A 37 -7.65 -18.96 -5.12
CA MET A 37 -6.32 -19.55 -4.84
C MET A 37 -6.28 -21.02 -5.26
N GLU A 38 -7.28 -21.81 -4.88
CA GLU A 38 -7.36 -23.24 -5.19
C GLU A 38 -7.48 -23.47 -6.70
N GLN A 39 -8.35 -22.72 -7.38
CA GLN A 39 -8.57 -22.85 -8.82
C GLN A 39 -7.34 -22.46 -9.65
N ASN A 40 -6.52 -21.54 -9.17
CA ASN A 40 -5.33 -21.07 -9.89
C ASN A 40 -4.03 -21.66 -9.34
N GLY A 41 -4.07 -22.47 -8.28
CA GLY A 41 -2.89 -23.08 -7.68
C GLY A 41 -1.93 -22.06 -7.08
N THR A 42 -2.45 -20.93 -6.54
CA THR A 42 -1.62 -19.85 -6.00
C THR A 42 -1.47 -19.94 -4.48
N ASP A 43 -0.46 -19.26 -3.94
CA ASP A 43 -0.13 -19.24 -2.50
C ASP A 43 -0.89 -18.14 -1.76
N SER A 44 -1.42 -17.19 -2.50
CA SER A 44 -2.17 -16.06 -1.97
C SER A 44 -3.20 -15.56 -2.98
N ALA A 45 -4.17 -14.78 -2.49
CA ALA A 45 -5.12 -14.05 -3.31
C ALA A 45 -5.28 -12.62 -2.80
N CYS A 46 -5.58 -11.70 -3.70
CA CYS A 46 -5.81 -10.30 -3.43
C CYS A 46 -7.08 -9.84 -4.14
N CYS A 47 -8.01 -9.20 -3.41
CA CYS A 47 -9.16 -8.55 -4.01
C CYS A 47 -9.00 -7.03 -4.11
N SER A 48 -9.83 -6.42 -4.95
CA SER A 48 -10.00 -4.98 -4.96
C SER A 48 -10.73 -4.50 -3.70
N TYR A 49 -10.73 -3.19 -3.46
CA TYR A 49 -11.44 -2.59 -2.33
C TYR A 49 -12.12 -1.28 -2.72
N GLU A 50 -13.09 -0.88 -1.93
CA GLU A 50 -13.75 0.42 -2.03
C GLU A 50 -13.61 1.21 -0.72
N ALA A 51 -13.48 2.53 -0.84
CA ALA A 51 -13.47 3.40 0.32
C ALA A 51 -14.89 3.94 0.59
N PHE A 52 -15.28 4.00 1.87
CA PHE A 52 -16.56 4.57 2.27
C PHE A 52 -16.44 5.52 3.45
N THR A 53 -17.44 6.38 3.62
CA THR A 53 -17.55 7.33 4.73
C THR A 53 -18.87 7.12 5.47
N GLY A 54 -18.89 7.35 6.79
CA GLY A 54 -20.10 7.27 7.62
C GLY A 54 -20.38 5.88 8.20
N ALA A 55 -21.62 5.67 8.67
CA ALA A 55 -22.09 4.44 9.33
C ALA A 55 -22.63 3.42 8.31
N GLY A 56 -21.97 3.26 7.16
CA GLY A 56 -22.43 2.37 6.11
C GLY A 56 -22.63 0.92 6.60
N THR A 57 -23.73 0.29 6.15
CA THR A 57 -23.92 -1.14 6.22
C THR A 57 -23.69 -1.74 4.84
N GLU A 58 -23.30 -3.00 4.74
CA GLU A 58 -23.05 -3.70 3.46
C GLU A 58 -24.23 -3.55 2.47
N GLN A 59 -25.47 -3.52 2.97
CA GLN A 59 -26.68 -3.34 2.16
C GLN A 59 -26.87 -1.91 1.63
N GLY A 60 -26.38 -0.89 2.35
CA GLY A 60 -26.42 0.52 1.92
C GLY A 60 -25.39 0.86 0.85
N MET A 61 -24.33 0.07 0.72
CA MET A 61 -23.24 0.33 -0.23
C MET A 61 -23.57 -0.11 -1.65
N ALA A 62 -24.38 -1.14 -1.84
CA ALA A 62 -24.85 -1.56 -3.16
C ALA A 62 -25.73 -0.51 -3.87
N GLY A 63 -26.27 0.46 -3.12
CA GLY A 63 -27.18 1.51 -3.63
C GLY A 63 -26.64 2.95 -3.63
N SER A 64 -25.60 3.26 -2.85
CA SER A 64 -25.10 4.63 -2.69
C SER A 64 -23.86 4.91 -3.55
N ARG A 65 -24.10 5.34 -4.78
CA ARG A 65 -23.03 5.73 -5.75
C ARG A 65 -22.51 7.16 -5.57
N THR A 66 -22.66 7.78 -4.42
CA THR A 66 -22.20 9.12 -4.17
C THR A 66 -20.86 9.11 -3.43
N GLY A 67 -19.77 9.36 -4.15
CA GLY A 67 -18.43 9.57 -3.60
C GLY A 67 -17.42 8.44 -3.81
N VAL A 68 -17.79 7.37 -4.51
CA VAL A 68 -16.85 6.31 -4.87
C VAL A 68 -15.98 6.79 -6.03
N GLN A 69 -14.70 7.00 -5.78
CA GLN A 69 -13.75 7.03 -6.89
C GLN A 69 -13.73 5.63 -7.50
N LYS A 70 -14.49 5.45 -8.59
CA LYS A 70 -14.33 4.27 -9.43
C LYS A 70 -12.87 4.17 -9.84
N ALA A 71 -12.21 3.12 -9.40
CA ALA A 71 -11.02 2.67 -10.07
C ALA A 71 -11.36 2.48 -11.55
N ALA A 72 -10.80 3.33 -12.38
CA ALA A 72 -11.09 3.32 -13.81
C ALA A 72 -10.57 2.03 -14.43
N GLY A 73 -11.46 1.25 -15.00
CA GLY A 73 -11.10 0.28 -16.01
C GLY A 73 -11.30 -1.17 -15.64
N SER A 74 -12.16 -1.73 -16.43
CA SER A 74 -12.26 -3.12 -16.83
C SER A 74 -13.48 -3.88 -16.32
N SER A 75 -14.46 -3.92 -17.22
CA SER A 75 -15.43 -5.01 -17.25
C SER A 75 -14.73 -6.25 -17.82
N ARG A 76 -14.26 -7.12 -16.94
CA ARG A 76 -14.07 -8.58 -17.16
C ARG A 76 -13.47 -9.15 -15.89
N SER A 77 -14.11 -10.18 -15.36
CA SER A 77 -13.64 -11.03 -14.28
C SER A 77 -12.46 -11.92 -14.75
N ARG A 78 -11.35 -11.29 -15.11
CA ARG A 78 -10.13 -12.04 -15.41
C ARG A 78 -9.33 -12.11 -14.12
N VAL A 79 -9.17 -13.30 -13.59
CA VAL A 79 -8.19 -13.56 -12.55
C VAL A 79 -6.84 -13.51 -13.21
N GLU A 80 -6.00 -12.60 -12.77
CA GLU A 80 -4.60 -12.48 -13.19
C GLU A 80 -3.73 -13.09 -12.12
N THR A 81 -2.67 -13.80 -12.52
CA THR A 81 -1.73 -14.42 -11.59
C THR A 81 -0.32 -13.94 -11.86
N CYS A 82 0.45 -13.75 -10.83
CA CYS A 82 1.89 -13.53 -10.90
C CYS A 82 2.57 -14.01 -9.61
N CYS A 83 3.89 -13.95 -9.54
CA CYS A 83 4.65 -14.42 -8.39
C CYS A 83 5.80 -13.48 -8.05
N GLY A 84 6.31 -13.65 -6.86
CA GLY A 84 7.56 -13.06 -6.40
C GLY A 84 7.60 -11.54 -6.53
N THR A 85 8.71 -11.05 -7.00
CA THR A 85 8.97 -9.62 -7.19
C THR A 85 7.95 -8.96 -8.13
N GLU A 86 7.44 -9.68 -9.15
CA GLU A 86 6.41 -9.14 -10.05
C GLU A 86 5.10 -8.89 -9.30
N ALA A 87 4.71 -9.79 -8.39
CA ALA A 87 3.54 -9.59 -7.54
C ALA A 87 3.66 -8.32 -6.67
N PHE A 88 4.83 -8.11 -6.08
CA PHE A 88 5.09 -6.91 -5.29
C PHE A 88 5.03 -5.63 -6.15
N LYS A 89 5.56 -5.65 -7.37
CA LYS A 89 5.44 -4.51 -8.31
C LYS A 89 3.98 -4.19 -8.64
N VAL A 90 3.11 -5.20 -8.78
CA VAL A 90 1.67 -4.97 -8.98
C VAL A 90 1.06 -4.26 -7.78
N PHE A 91 1.37 -4.65 -6.54
CA PHE A 91 0.89 -3.96 -5.34
C PHE A 91 1.35 -2.50 -5.27
N LEU A 92 2.55 -2.20 -5.72
CA LEU A 92 3.07 -0.82 -5.72
C LEU A 92 2.46 0.06 -6.82
N ARG A 93 2.08 -0.53 -7.96
CA ARG A 93 1.65 0.15 -9.17
C ARG A 93 0.13 0.31 -9.26
N GLU A 94 -0.60 -0.71 -8.83
CA GLU A 94 -2.05 -0.80 -9.02
C GLU A 94 -2.81 -0.38 -7.76
N ASN A 95 -3.45 0.78 -7.81
CA ASN A 95 -4.21 1.31 -6.66
C ASN A 95 -5.30 0.36 -6.13
N ASN A 96 -5.86 -0.50 -7.00
CA ASN A 96 -6.90 -1.47 -6.62
C ASN A 96 -6.39 -2.57 -5.71
N TYR A 97 -5.10 -2.86 -5.76
CA TYR A 97 -4.47 -3.96 -5.05
C TYR A 97 -3.46 -3.50 -4.00
N ALA A 98 -3.39 -2.23 -3.72
CA ALA A 98 -2.49 -1.53 -2.80
C ALA A 98 -1.60 -2.42 -1.90
N PRO A 99 -0.42 -1.96 -1.48
CA PRO A 99 0.49 -2.76 -0.64
C PRO A 99 0.02 -2.75 0.83
N VAL A 100 -1.17 -3.29 1.06
CA VAL A 100 -1.84 -3.48 2.36
C VAL A 100 -2.17 -4.95 2.56
N VAL A 101 -2.36 -5.40 3.78
CA VAL A 101 -2.57 -6.83 4.07
C VAL A 101 -4.03 -7.22 4.21
N TRP A 102 -4.93 -6.28 4.48
CA TRP A 102 -6.32 -6.55 4.84
C TRP A 102 -7.21 -7.01 3.66
N ASN A 103 -6.82 -6.81 2.41
CA ASN A 103 -7.54 -7.30 1.22
C ASN A 103 -6.93 -8.58 0.64
N LYS A 104 -6.17 -9.33 1.44
CA LYS A 104 -5.41 -10.49 1.01
C LYS A 104 -5.65 -11.70 1.90
N VAL A 105 -5.52 -12.88 1.31
CA VAL A 105 -5.43 -14.17 2.00
C VAL A 105 -4.14 -14.85 1.57
N PHE A 106 -3.48 -15.50 2.50
CA PHE A 106 -2.21 -16.19 2.31
C PHE A 106 -2.28 -17.62 2.83
N LYS A 107 -1.67 -18.60 2.16
CA LYS A 107 -1.34 -19.87 2.78
C LYS A 107 -0.35 -19.62 3.92
N ARG A 108 -0.57 -20.21 5.07
CA ARG A 108 0.29 -20.03 6.25
C ARG A 108 1.73 -20.42 5.99
N GLU A 109 1.97 -21.41 5.13
CA GLU A 109 3.28 -21.94 4.83
C GLU A 109 4.22 -20.91 4.16
N VAL A 110 3.69 -19.97 3.35
CA VAL A 110 4.51 -18.96 2.68
C VAL A 110 4.85 -17.76 3.57
N LEU A 111 4.28 -17.69 4.77
CA LEU A 111 4.52 -16.60 5.73
C LEU A 111 5.71 -16.86 6.66
N LYS A 112 6.60 -17.76 6.26
CA LYS A 112 7.80 -18.11 7.02
C LYS A 112 9.01 -18.34 6.13
N SER A 113 10.18 -18.16 6.71
CA SER A 113 11.47 -18.59 6.18
C SER A 113 12.09 -19.68 7.06
N ALA A 114 13.31 -20.09 6.75
CA ALA A 114 14.12 -20.94 7.61
C ALA A 114 14.38 -20.33 9.01
N GLU A 115 14.33 -18.99 9.10
CA GLU A 115 14.57 -18.22 10.31
C GLU A 115 13.30 -18.02 11.16
N GLY A 116 12.12 -18.33 10.63
CA GLY A 116 10.84 -18.21 11.31
C GLY A 116 9.77 -17.43 10.53
N LEU A 117 8.73 -16.98 11.24
CA LEU A 117 7.64 -16.21 10.67
C LEU A 117 8.09 -14.81 10.26
N PHE A 118 7.58 -14.30 9.13
CA PHE A 118 7.71 -12.88 8.75
C PHE A 118 6.85 -12.03 9.68
N LEU A 119 7.49 -11.21 10.50
CA LEU A 119 6.81 -10.38 11.46
C LEU A 119 6.80 -8.92 11.00
N PHE A 120 5.69 -8.24 11.24
CA PHE A 120 5.60 -6.79 11.02
C PHE A 120 6.58 -6.06 11.92
N GLU A 121 7.26 -5.06 11.39
CA GLU A 121 8.17 -4.23 12.15
C GLU A 121 7.44 -3.49 13.26
N LYS A 122 7.90 -3.66 14.49
CA LYS A 122 7.37 -2.94 15.65
C LYS A 122 7.76 -1.47 15.57
N ASN A 123 6.87 -0.59 16.05
CA ASN A 123 7.09 0.86 16.09
C ASN A 123 7.05 1.59 14.74
N THR A 124 6.75 0.91 13.64
CA THR A 124 6.43 1.55 12.36
C THR A 124 4.93 1.81 12.31
N THR A 125 4.55 3.05 12.01
CA THR A 125 3.15 3.50 12.01
C THR A 125 2.57 3.65 10.61
N LEU A 126 3.42 3.69 9.59
CA LEU A 126 3.02 3.74 8.18
C LEU A 126 4.08 3.08 7.30
N GLY A 127 3.66 2.18 6.44
CA GLY A 127 4.50 1.42 5.51
C GLY A 127 4.93 0.04 6.02
N GLU A 128 4.52 -0.35 7.24
CA GLU A 128 4.80 -1.67 7.81
C GLU A 128 4.24 -2.81 6.96
N ASP A 129 3.07 -2.62 6.35
CA ASP A 129 2.43 -3.59 5.45
C ASP A 129 3.26 -3.78 4.17
N GLU A 130 3.72 -2.67 3.60
CA GLU A 130 4.53 -2.68 2.39
C GLU A 130 5.87 -3.39 2.60
N LYS A 131 6.53 -3.12 3.73
CA LYS A 131 7.78 -3.79 4.10
C LYS A 131 7.56 -5.29 4.31
N TRP A 132 6.50 -5.66 5.02
CA TRP A 132 6.14 -7.05 5.24
C TRP A 132 5.82 -7.80 3.95
N LEU A 133 5.07 -7.17 3.03
CA LEU A 133 4.78 -7.75 1.72
C LEU A 133 6.05 -7.91 0.87
N ALA A 134 7.01 -6.98 0.97
CA ALA A 134 8.30 -7.14 0.31
C ALA A 134 9.04 -8.40 0.81
N GLU A 135 9.02 -8.67 2.12
CA GLU A 135 9.62 -9.88 2.70
C GLU A 135 8.94 -11.18 2.22
N VAL A 136 7.62 -11.15 2.02
CA VAL A 136 6.85 -12.32 1.56
C VAL A 136 7.05 -12.60 0.07
N PHE A 137 7.24 -11.57 -0.76
CA PHE A 137 7.23 -11.72 -2.22
C PHE A 137 8.59 -11.50 -2.88
N CYS A 138 9.37 -10.49 -2.47
CA CYS A 138 10.60 -10.14 -3.18
C CYS A 138 11.68 -11.24 -3.08
N GLY A 139 12.19 -11.67 -4.24
CA GLY A 139 13.19 -12.71 -4.29
C GLY A 139 12.67 -14.11 -3.92
N ARG A 140 11.35 -14.33 -3.97
CA ARG A 140 10.66 -15.59 -3.63
C ARG A 140 9.75 -16.03 -4.76
N GLU A 141 9.32 -17.29 -4.70
CA GLU A 141 8.37 -17.88 -5.65
C GLU A 141 6.89 -17.74 -5.18
N THR A 142 6.64 -16.99 -4.10
CA THR A 142 5.28 -16.79 -3.57
C THR A 142 4.35 -16.23 -4.65
N SER A 143 3.31 -16.97 -4.99
CA SER A 143 2.37 -16.63 -6.05
C SER A 143 1.11 -15.96 -5.53
N VAL A 144 0.46 -15.14 -6.36
CA VAL A 144 -0.79 -14.45 -6.04
C VAL A 144 -1.74 -14.44 -7.23
N CYS A 145 -3.04 -14.59 -6.97
CA CYS A 145 -4.10 -14.29 -7.92
C CYS A 145 -4.84 -13.00 -7.52
N PHE A 146 -5.23 -12.22 -8.52
CA PHE A 146 -5.90 -10.94 -8.36
C PHE A 146 -7.36 -11.02 -8.80
N ILE A 147 -8.26 -10.60 -7.92
CA ILE A 147 -9.70 -10.54 -8.18
C ILE A 147 -10.11 -9.07 -8.30
N ALA A 148 -10.57 -8.65 -9.47
CA ALA A 148 -10.98 -7.27 -9.74
C ALA A 148 -12.29 -6.86 -9.03
N LYS A 149 -12.85 -7.72 -8.18
CA LYS A 149 -14.08 -7.48 -7.43
C LYS A 149 -13.76 -6.78 -6.10
N PRO A 150 -14.43 -5.68 -5.74
CA PRO A 150 -14.26 -5.06 -4.44
C PRO A 150 -14.99 -5.90 -3.38
N LEU A 151 -14.22 -6.57 -2.54
CA LEU A 151 -14.72 -7.43 -1.46
C LEU A 151 -14.36 -6.90 -0.08
N TYR A 152 -13.54 -5.86 -0.02
CA TYR A 152 -13.15 -5.17 1.21
C TYR A 152 -13.58 -3.72 1.14
N TYR A 153 -14.08 -3.16 2.27
CA TYR A 153 -14.60 -1.80 2.35
C TYR A 153 -13.83 -1.03 3.42
N TRP A 154 -12.90 -0.19 2.97
CA TRP A 154 -12.06 0.63 3.82
C TRP A 154 -12.79 1.87 4.30
N ARG A 155 -12.88 2.05 5.63
CA ARG A 155 -13.54 3.20 6.23
C ARG A 155 -12.63 4.44 6.24
N ARG A 156 -13.05 5.50 5.55
CA ARG A 156 -12.41 6.81 5.64
C ARG A 156 -12.98 7.61 6.81
N ARG A 157 -12.11 8.00 7.72
CA ARG A 157 -12.44 8.87 8.87
C ARG A 157 -11.58 10.11 8.80
N ASP A 158 -12.13 11.28 9.23
CA ASP A 158 -11.36 12.52 9.36
C ASP A 158 -10.24 12.40 10.42
N SER A 159 -10.43 11.50 11.40
CA SER A 159 -9.47 11.15 12.45
C SER A 159 -8.52 10.01 12.08
N SER A 160 -8.54 9.51 10.83
CA SER A 160 -7.65 8.43 10.41
C SER A 160 -6.19 8.85 10.51
N ALA A 161 -5.33 7.92 10.94
CA ALA A 161 -3.88 8.11 11.04
C ALA A 161 -3.24 8.60 9.72
N THR A 162 -3.89 8.35 8.59
CA THR A 162 -3.46 8.82 7.26
C THR A 162 -3.89 10.24 6.91
N HIS A 163 -4.82 10.87 7.69
CA HIS A 163 -5.38 12.20 7.43
C HIS A 163 -4.87 13.29 8.39
N THR A 164 -3.55 13.47 8.47
CA THR A 164 -2.92 14.49 9.34
C THR A 164 -2.54 15.77 8.58
N GLU A 165 -3.36 16.23 7.62
CA GLU A 165 -3.05 17.48 6.88
C GLU A 165 -2.90 18.72 7.77
N LYS A 166 -3.57 18.75 8.93
CA LYS A 166 -3.54 19.89 9.89
C LYS A 166 -2.32 19.86 10.81
N GLU A 167 -1.60 18.75 10.89
CA GLU A 167 -0.41 18.61 11.71
C GLU A 167 0.85 18.90 10.88
N GLY A 168 1.94 19.27 11.54
CA GLY A 168 3.25 19.39 10.89
C GLY A 168 3.80 18.06 10.39
N ILE A 169 5.10 17.91 10.44
CA ILE A 169 5.74 16.62 10.18
C ILE A 169 5.38 15.67 11.32
N THR A 170 4.77 14.53 10.96
CA THR A 170 4.34 13.51 11.92
C THR A 170 5.26 12.29 11.85
N LYS A 171 5.16 11.41 12.86
CA LYS A 171 5.84 10.11 12.84
C LYS A 171 5.51 9.30 11.57
N ASN A 172 4.25 9.33 11.12
CA ASN A 172 3.84 8.65 9.89
C ASN A 172 4.62 9.13 8.66
N ASN A 173 4.86 10.44 8.55
CA ASN A 173 5.67 10.98 7.46
C ASN A 173 7.12 10.47 7.51
N LEU A 174 7.71 10.45 8.70
CA LEU A 174 9.08 10.00 8.89
C LEU A 174 9.21 8.50 8.63
N ASP A 175 8.28 7.70 9.16
CA ASP A 175 8.23 6.26 8.93
C ASP A 175 8.05 5.94 7.43
N SER A 176 7.14 6.64 6.74
CA SER A 176 6.94 6.44 5.30
C SER A 176 8.24 6.70 4.50
N ILE A 177 8.97 7.75 4.81
CA ILE A 177 10.26 8.04 4.14
C ILE A 177 11.28 6.94 4.46
N ARG A 178 11.44 6.60 5.76
CA ARG A 178 12.39 5.59 6.22
C ARG A 178 12.12 4.23 5.56
N VAL A 179 10.87 3.79 5.56
CA VAL A 179 10.49 2.50 4.95
C VAL A 179 10.85 2.46 3.47
N GLN A 180 10.59 3.52 2.71
CA GLN A 180 10.96 3.55 1.28
C GLN A 180 12.46 3.53 1.07
N GLU A 181 13.25 4.19 1.93
CA GLU A 181 14.71 4.15 1.89
C GLU A 181 15.25 2.74 2.20
N GLU A 182 14.72 2.10 3.24
CA GLU A 182 15.10 0.73 3.62
C GLU A 182 14.73 -0.28 2.52
N LEU A 183 13.54 -0.16 1.93
CA LEU A 183 13.12 -1.01 0.82
C LEU A 183 14.04 -0.84 -0.39
N LEU A 184 14.38 0.40 -0.76
CA LEU A 184 15.33 0.66 -1.85
C LEU A 184 16.70 -0.01 -1.62
N GLU A 185 17.21 0.03 -0.39
CA GLU A 185 18.46 -0.67 -0.06
C GLU A 185 18.29 -2.19 -0.14
N THR A 186 17.20 -2.72 0.40
CA THR A 186 16.94 -4.16 0.45
C THR A 186 16.79 -4.77 -0.94
N VAL A 187 16.10 -4.08 -1.88
CA VAL A 187 15.83 -4.64 -3.20
C VAL A 187 16.99 -4.52 -4.19
N LYS A 188 18.05 -3.78 -3.88
CA LYS A 188 19.24 -3.64 -4.75
C LYS A 188 19.85 -4.99 -5.14
N VAL A 189 19.82 -5.95 -4.23
CA VAL A 189 20.33 -7.31 -4.47
C VAL A 189 19.58 -8.02 -5.58
N LEU A 190 18.31 -7.64 -5.82
CA LEU A 190 17.46 -8.24 -6.85
C LEU A 190 17.81 -7.75 -8.27
N GLN A 191 18.51 -6.63 -8.40
CA GLN A 191 18.88 -6.00 -9.67
C GLN A 191 17.67 -5.75 -10.60
N ASP A 192 16.50 -5.47 -10.02
CA ASP A 192 15.25 -5.17 -10.75
C ASP A 192 15.08 -3.65 -10.89
N ALA A 193 15.44 -3.12 -12.04
CA ALA A 193 15.41 -1.69 -12.32
C ALA A 193 13.99 -1.10 -12.26
N GLU A 194 12.96 -1.87 -12.61
CA GLU A 194 11.57 -1.39 -12.53
C GLU A 194 11.12 -1.28 -11.07
N LEU A 195 11.45 -2.25 -10.23
CA LEU A 195 11.15 -2.20 -8.80
C LEU A 195 11.85 -1.02 -8.13
N GLU A 196 13.12 -0.79 -8.45
CA GLU A 196 13.85 0.37 -7.93
C GLU A 196 13.18 1.69 -8.34
N GLU A 197 12.74 1.83 -9.59
CA GLU A 197 12.05 3.05 -10.04
C GLU A 197 10.66 3.22 -9.38
N LEU A 198 9.93 2.15 -9.13
CA LEU A 198 8.67 2.19 -8.37
C LEU A 198 8.90 2.67 -6.94
N LEU A 199 9.90 2.14 -6.25
CA LEU A 199 10.22 2.54 -4.87
C LEU A 199 10.80 3.97 -4.82
N LYS A 200 11.62 4.37 -5.78
CA LYS A 200 12.07 5.77 -5.91
C LYS A 200 10.89 6.73 -6.10
N TRP A 201 9.90 6.35 -6.90
CA TRP A 201 8.67 7.12 -7.07
C TRP A 201 7.91 7.26 -5.75
N ARG A 202 7.77 6.19 -4.99
CA ARG A 202 7.10 6.20 -3.68
C ARG A 202 7.86 7.04 -2.65
N LEU A 203 9.19 6.93 -2.60
CA LEU A 203 10.05 7.79 -1.80
C LEU A 203 9.87 9.27 -2.18
N TYR A 204 9.87 9.57 -3.49
CA TYR A 204 9.62 10.93 -3.97
C TYR A 204 8.27 11.46 -3.47
N LEU A 205 7.20 10.67 -3.52
CA LEU A 205 5.87 11.07 -3.03
C LEU A 205 5.86 11.32 -1.52
N ALA A 206 6.50 10.45 -0.74
CA ALA A 206 6.60 10.60 0.72
C ALA A 206 7.35 11.88 1.11
N VAL A 207 8.51 12.14 0.49
CA VAL A 207 9.29 13.36 0.73
C VAL A 207 8.54 14.60 0.25
N MET A 208 7.87 14.53 -0.92
CA MET A 208 7.06 15.64 -1.45
C MET A 208 5.92 16.02 -0.51
N ASP A 209 5.28 15.07 0.16
CA ASP A 209 4.23 15.36 1.15
C ASP A 209 4.79 16.20 2.31
N VAL A 210 5.95 15.82 2.85
CA VAL A 210 6.63 16.59 3.90
C VAL A 210 7.01 17.99 3.43
N VAL A 211 7.59 18.11 2.23
CA VAL A 211 7.96 19.42 1.65
C VAL A 211 6.74 20.33 1.51
N ARG A 212 5.58 19.80 1.06
CA ARG A 212 4.32 20.54 0.96
C ARG A 212 3.82 21.02 2.32
N LYS A 213 3.88 20.18 3.35
CA LYS A 213 3.50 20.52 4.73
C LYS A 213 4.38 21.65 5.27
N CYS A 214 5.71 21.53 5.14
CA CYS A 214 6.66 22.57 5.55
C CYS A 214 6.40 23.89 4.80
N TYR A 215 6.15 23.84 3.50
CA TYR A 215 5.85 25.03 2.70
C TYR A 215 4.59 25.74 3.21
N LYS A 216 3.48 25.02 3.39
CA LYS A 216 2.20 25.57 3.88
C LYS A 216 2.34 26.20 5.26
N ARG A 217 3.17 25.63 6.13
CA ARG A 217 3.37 26.07 7.53
C ARG A 217 4.48 27.11 7.68
N ARG A 218 5.17 27.47 6.62
CA ARG A 218 6.33 28.38 6.63
C ARG A 218 7.50 27.85 7.48
N ASP A 219 7.60 26.54 7.66
CA ASP A 219 8.70 25.87 8.33
C ASP A 219 9.92 25.83 7.38
N THR A 220 10.73 26.89 7.42
CA THR A 220 11.83 27.10 6.47
C THR A 220 12.99 26.16 6.67
N GLU A 221 13.23 25.72 7.91
CA GLU A 221 14.34 24.81 8.24
C GLU A 221 14.08 23.42 7.69
N ASN A 222 12.96 22.80 8.08
CA ASN A 222 12.57 21.48 7.58
C ASN A 222 12.29 21.52 6.08
N PHE A 223 11.72 22.62 5.56
CA PHE A 223 11.54 22.78 4.12
C PHE A 223 12.88 22.65 3.37
N ARG A 224 13.93 23.35 3.78
CA ARG A 224 15.24 23.26 3.14
C ARG A 224 15.80 21.85 3.20
N CYS A 225 15.74 21.20 4.36
CA CYS A 225 16.23 19.85 4.57
C CYS A 225 15.55 18.86 3.60
N TYR A 226 14.21 18.76 3.63
CA TYR A 226 13.48 17.81 2.81
C TYR A 226 13.45 18.17 1.33
N TYR A 227 13.55 19.45 0.98
CA TYR A 227 13.69 19.88 -0.41
C TYR A 227 15.05 19.48 -1.01
N GLN A 228 16.12 19.52 -0.23
CA GLN A 228 17.41 18.97 -0.67
C GLN A 228 17.33 17.45 -0.85
N LYS A 229 16.70 16.74 0.07
CA LYS A 229 16.44 15.29 -0.08
C LYS A 229 15.65 14.99 -1.37
N LEU A 230 14.63 15.78 -1.67
CA LEU A 230 13.85 15.66 -2.92
C LEU A 230 14.72 15.85 -4.17
N LYS A 231 15.66 16.80 -4.13
CA LYS A 231 16.62 17.02 -5.23
C LYS A 231 17.60 15.86 -5.40
N GLN A 232 18.03 15.23 -4.28
CA GLN A 232 18.92 14.07 -4.32
C GLN A 232 18.26 12.84 -4.94
N ILE A 233 16.95 12.63 -4.72
CA ILE A 233 16.20 11.57 -5.40
C ILE A 233 16.23 11.78 -6.92
N GLY A 234 16.27 13.03 -7.39
CA GLY A 234 16.43 13.38 -8.77
C GLY A 234 15.19 13.18 -9.64
N LYS A 235 15.40 12.81 -10.91
CA LYS A 235 14.30 12.49 -11.83
C LYS A 235 13.76 11.09 -11.50
N VAL A 236 12.45 10.99 -11.41
CA VAL A 236 11.75 9.71 -11.17
C VAL A 236 10.76 9.45 -12.30
N ARG A 237 10.63 8.19 -12.67
CA ARG A 237 9.52 7.73 -13.51
C ARG A 237 8.24 7.77 -12.69
N THR A 238 7.15 8.28 -13.27
CA THR A 238 5.85 8.37 -12.59
C THR A 238 5.00 7.14 -12.91
N PHE A 239 4.32 6.62 -11.89
CA PHE A 239 3.45 5.45 -12.02
C PHE A 239 2.06 5.81 -11.47
N GLY A 240 0.99 5.42 -12.16
CA GLY A 240 -0.40 5.58 -11.72
C GLY A 240 -0.85 7.03 -11.50
N GLU A 241 -0.09 8.02 -11.94
CA GLU A 241 -0.39 9.45 -11.73
C GLU A 241 -1.47 9.93 -12.68
N SER A 242 -2.57 10.46 -12.14
CA SER A 242 -3.62 11.12 -12.94
C SER A 242 -3.13 12.43 -13.53
N GLY A 243 -3.79 12.89 -14.60
CA GLY A 243 -3.45 14.20 -15.22
C GLY A 243 -3.50 15.36 -14.23
N THR A 244 -4.46 15.36 -13.30
CA THR A 244 -4.60 16.36 -12.23
C THR A 244 -3.46 16.31 -11.23
N GLU A 245 -3.00 15.13 -10.84
CA GLU A 245 -1.86 14.95 -9.93
C GLU A 245 -0.56 15.42 -10.59
N LYS A 246 -0.37 15.11 -11.87
CA LYS A 246 0.76 15.59 -12.65
C LYS A 246 0.82 17.12 -12.70
N ILE A 247 -0.32 17.79 -12.94
CA ILE A 247 -0.42 19.25 -12.92
C ILE A 247 -0.10 19.80 -11.53
N ARG A 248 -0.69 19.22 -10.47
CA ARG A 248 -0.40 19.61 -9.08
C ARG A 248 1.09 19.48 -8.76
N ARG A 249 1.74 18.41 -9.17
CA ARG A 249 3.18 18.20 -8.97
C ARG A 249 4.01 19.27 -9.68
N LEU A 250 3.66 19.60 -10.93
CA LEU A 250 4.33 20.67 -11.68
C LEU A 250 4.17 22.02 -11.01
N VAL A 251 2.96 22.38 -10.59
CA VAL A 251 2.69 23.64 -9.84
C VAL A 251 3.56 23.72 -8.59
N TRP A 252 3.60 22.66 -7.78
CA TRP A 252 4.46 22.62 -6.60
C TRP A 252 5.94 22.76 -6.93
N SER A 253 6.41 22.12 -8.00
CA SER A 253 7.82 22.24 -8.42
C SER A 253 8.21 23.66 -8.80
N VAL A 254 7.29 24.43 -9.36
CA VAL A 254 7.49 25.86 -9.66
C VAL A 254 7.47 26.69 -8.39
N LEU A 255 6.46 26.49 -7.52
CA LEU A 255 6.34 27.22 -6.25
C LEU A 255 7.57 27.03 -5.34
N PHE A 256 8.16 25.85 -5.31
CA PHE A 256 9.36 25.57 -4.52
C PHE A 256 10.62 26.23 -5.06
N ARG A 257 10.69 26.51 -6.37
CA ARG A 257 11.82 27.25 -6.97
C ARG A 257 11.78 28.75 -6.70
N LEU A 258 10.58 29.28 -6.45
CA LEU A 258 10.36 30.72 -6.20
C LEU A 258 10.61 31.11 -4.72
N ARG A 259 10.96 30.16 -3.85
CA ARG A 259 11.23 30.37 -2.44
C ARG A 259 12.68 29.98 -2.06
#